data_c7897b0b7335f92795821293ec30d058
#
_entry.id   c7897b0b7335f92795821293ec30d058
#
_cell.length_a   1.000
_cell.length_b   1.000
_cell.length_c   1.000
_cell.angle_alpha   90.00
_cell.angle_beta   90.00
_cell.angle_gamma   90.00
#
_symmetry.space_group_name_H-M   'P 1'
#
loop_
_entity.id
_entity.type
_entity.pdbx_description
1 polymer ?
#
loop_
_entity_poly.entity_id
_entity_poly.type
_entity_poly.pdbx_seq_one_letter_code
_entity_poly.pdbx_strand_id
1 'polypeptide(L)'
;YLDMSEINWKFPEYISSFEWLNDNLDDEKVRIFDCTTYLLYQDEDPSLPYIVESGFREYQISHIKNSAYLDLQKDLSDNSSKFRFTLPDYHTLAKNFSNLGVGDDFHIVLYSRNGLQWATRIWWMLYVLGFKNLSILDGSFNEWKKNNLPTESKINIFEKSELKIEINNKIFVDKNR
;
A
#
# COMPACT_ATOMS: atom_id res chain seq x y z
N TYR A 1 -17.51 23.30 7.06
CA TYR A 1 -16.46 22.96 6.09
C TYR A 1 -15.14 23.43 6.70
N LEU A 2 -14.32 22.53 7.20
CA LEU A 2 -12.92 22.83 7.54
C LEU A 2 -12.19 23.10 6.24
N ASP A 3 -11.56 24.27 6.12
CA ASP A 3 -10.67 24.59 5.01
C ASP A 3 -9.45 23.66 5.11
N MET A 4 -9.37 22.68 4.20
CA MET A 4 -8.30 21.68 4.17
C MET A 4 -6.95 22.29 3.71
N SER A 5 -6.91 23.58 3.32
CA SER A 5 -5.70 24.28 2.88
C SER A 5 -4.70 24.56 4.03
N GLU A 6 -5.07 24.33 5.30
CA GLU A 6 -4.23 24.59 6.48
C GLU A 6 -3.79 23.33 7.25
N ILE A 7 -3.96 22.11 6.70
CA ILE A 7 -3.41 20.92 7.36
C ILE A 7 -1.89 20.93 7.19
N ASN A 8 -1.21 21.36 8.22
CA ASN A 8 0.25 21.33 8.27
C ASN A 8 0.72 19.96 8.77
N TRP A 9 1.00 19.03 7.85
CA TRP A 9 1.52 17.73 8.17
C TRP A 9 2.90 17.84 8.84
N LYS A 10 3.13 17.06 9.91
CA LYS A 10 4.44 17.01 10.58
C LYS A 10 5.53 16.40 9.67
N PHE A 11 5.14 15.49 8.79
CA PHE A 11 6.02 14.79 7.86
C PHE A 11 5.36 14.81 6.46
N PRO A 12 5.32 15.97 5.79
CA PRO A 12 4.65 16.12 4.51
C PRO A 12 5.26 15.25 3.38
N GLU A 13 6.53 14.86 3.51
CA GLU A 13 7.22 14.00 2.57
C GLU A 13 6.58 12.61 2.41
N TYR A 14 5.79 12.18 3.40
CA TYR A 14 5.08 10.89 3.34
C TYR A 14 3.65 11.00 2.81
N ILE A 15 3.24 12.17 2.33
CA ILE A 15 1.91 12.41 1.79
C ILE A 15 2.02 12.95 0.36
N SER A 16 1.34 12.31 -0.58
CA SER A 16 1.23 12.77 -1.97
C SER A 16 -0.16 13.30 -2.23
N SER A 17 -0.26 14.55 -2.70
CA SER A 17 -1.55 15.10 -3.13
C SER A 17 -2.02 14.49 -4.46
N PHE A 18 -3.29 14.64 -4.76
CA PHE A 18 -3.85 14.23 -6.06
C PHE A 18 -3.20 14.98 -7.22
N GLU A 19 -2.94 16.27 -7.05
CA GLU A 19 -2.29 17.10 -8.07
C GLU A 19 -0.88 16.57 -8.36
N TRP A 20 -0.07 16.41 -7.31
CA TRP A 20 1.28 15.91 -7.48
C TRP A 20 1.29 14.54 -8.18
N LEU A 21 0.43 13.61 -7.74
CA LEU A 21 0.40 12.28 -8.35
C LEU A 21 -0.07 12.34 -9.79
N ASN A 22 -1.09 13.17 -10.12
CA ASN A 22 -1.58 13.33 -11.47
C ASN A 22 -0.49 13.86 -12.42
N ASP A 23 0.33 14.80 -11.96
CA ASP A 23 1.43 15.37 -12.73
C ASP A 23 2.60 14.38 -12.93
N ASN A 24 2.70 13.35 -12.07
CA ASN A 24 3.78 12.37 -12.08
C ASN A 24 3.33 10.96 -12.50
N LEU A 25 2.11 10.78 -13.03
CA LEU A 25 1.59 9.46 -13.44
C LEU A 25 2.46 8.74 -14.47
N ASP A 26 3.11 9.48 -15.35
CA ASP A 26 3.94 8.97 -16.44
C ASP A 26 5.46 9.08 -16.13
N ASP A 27 5.84 9.44 -14.90
CA ASP A 27 7.23 9.44 -14.44
C ASP A 27 7.70 8.02 -14.16
N GLU A 28 8.68 7.54 -14.90
CA GLU A 28 9.28 6.20 -14.75
C GLU A 28 9.92 5.97 -13.37
N LYS A 29 10.18 7.03 -12.61
CA LYS A 29 10.73 6.95 -11.23
C LYS A 29 9.63 6.86 -10.17
N VAL A 30 8.37 7.00 -10.54
CA VAL A 30 7.22 6.84 -9.63
C VAL A 30 6.54 5.50 -9.88
N ARG A 31 6.39 4.70 -8.83
CA ARG A 31 5.63 3.44 -8.86
C ARG A 31 4.45 3.53 -7.91
N ILE A 32 3.26 3.31 -8.45
CA ILE A 32 1.99 3.47 -7.75
C ILE A 32 1.41 2.09 -7.47
N PHE A 33 0.89 1.87 -6.25
CA PHE A 33 0.31 0.59 -5.89
C PHE A 33 -1.07 0.74 -5.23
N ASP A 34 -2.03 -0.03 -5.74
CA ASP A 34 -3.31 -0.29 -5.08
C ASP A 34 -3.11 -1.36 -3.98
N CYS A 35 -3.38 -0.98 -2.74
CA CYS A 35 -3.19 -1.82 -1.55
C CYS A 35 -4.51 -2.37 -1.00
N THR A 36 -5.61 -2.26 -1.76
CA THR A 36 -6.95 -2.54 -1.26
C THR A 36 -7.13 -3.99 -0.84
N THR A 37 -7.60 -4.17 0.36
CA THR A 37 -8.01 -5.45 0.93
C THR A 37 -9.37 -5.27 1.59
N TYR A 38 -10.19 -6.32 1.63
CA TYR A 38 -11.50 -6.30 2.28
C TYR A 38 -11.55 -7.28 3.43
N LEU A 39 -12.29 -6.92 4.47
CA LEU A 39 -12.68 -7.81 5.55
C LEU A 39 -14.18 -8.03 5.46
N LEU A 40 -14.58 -9.23 5.08
CA LEU A 40 -15.98 -9.64 5.06
C LEU A 40 -16.31 -10.27 6.42
N TYR A 41 -16.96 -9.49 7.27
CA TYR A 41 -17.36 -9.96 8.60
C TYR A 41 -18.44 -11.02 8.48
N GLN A 42 -18.32 -12.07 9.31
CA GLN A 42 -19.23 -13.19 9.37
C GLN A 42 -19.77 -13.33 10.79
N ASP A 43 -21.08 -13.25 10.94
CA ASP A 43 -21.75 -13.41 12.25
C ASP A 43 -21.99 -14.88 12.60
N GLU A 44 -21.89 -15.79 11.62
CA GLU A 44 -22.28 -17.20 11.76
C GLU A 44 -21.22 -18.06 12.43
N ASP A 45 -19.93 -17.69 12.36
CA ASP A 45 -18.82 -18.43 12.96
C ASP A 45 -17.92 -17.54 13.82
N PRO A 46 -18.05 -17.57 15.15
CA PRO A 46 -17.19 -16.78 16.05
C PRO A 46 -15.70 -17.12 15.96
N SER A 47 -15.34 -18.31 15.43
CA SER A 47 -13.94 -18.71 15.23
C SER A 47 -13.31 -18.08 13.99
N LEU A 48 -14.14 -17.62 13.04
CA LEU A 48 -13.77 -16.93 11.81
C LEU A 48 -14.54 -15.61 11.69
N PRO A 49 -14.20 -14.59 12.47
CA PRO A 49 -14.98 -13.35 12.55
C PRO A 49 -14.99 -12.56 11.23
N TYR A 50 -14.07 -12.85 10.32
CA TYR A 50 -14.03 -12.27 8.97
C TYR A 50 -13.27 -13.16 7.98
N ILE A 51 -13.61 -13.03 6.71
CA ILE A 51 -12.84 -13.53 5.57
C ILE A 51 -12.04 -12.36 4.99
N VAL A 52 -10.78 -12.61 4.64
CA VAL A 52 -9.95 -11.65 3.90
C VAL A 52 -10.20 -11.83 2.42
N GLU A 53 -10.63 -10.77 1.75
CA GLU A 53 -10.81 -10.75 0.31
C GLU A 53 -9.86 -9.74 -0.33
N SER A 54 -9.19 -10.17 -1.41
CA SER A 54 -8.31 -9.32 -2.19
C SER A 54 -9.11 -8.28 -3.00
N GLY A 55 -8.66 -7.03 -3.05
CA GLY A 55 -9.21 -5.99 -3.92
C GLY A 55 -8.80 -6.12 -5.39
N PHE A 56 -8.14 -7.21 -5.78
CA PHE A 56 -7.60 -7.38 -7.13
C PHE A 56 -8.69 -7.38 -8.21
N ARG A 57 -9.87 -7.92 -7.92
CA ARG A 57 -11.00 -7.92 -8.86
C ARG A 57 -11.45 -6.51 -9.22
N GLU A 58 -11.57 -5.64 -8.23
CA GLU A 58 -11.95 -4.24 -8.44
C GLU A 58 -10.81 -3.45 -9.12
N TYR A 59 -9.55 -3.78 -8.80
CA TYR A 59 -8.39 -3.22 -9.49
C TYR A 59 -8.45 -3.55 -11.00
N GLN A 60 -8.78 -4.79 -11.37
CA GLN A 60 -8.92 -5.18 -12.78
C GLN A 60 -10.03 -4.40 -13.53
N ILE A 61 -11.06 -3.95 -12.81
CA ILE A 61 -12.16 -3.17 -13.41
C ILE A 61 -11.71 -1.72 -13.66
N SER A 62 -11.08 -1.10 -12.66
CA SER A 62 -10.60 0.27 -12.75
C SER A 62 -9.64 0.58 -11.61
N HIS A 63 -8.53 1.23 -11.90
CA HIS A 63 -7.52 1.68 -10.93
C HIS A 63 -6.85 2.98 -11.39
N ILE A 64 -6.02 3.60 -10.56
CA ILE A 64 -5.22 4.77 -10.95
C ILE A 64 -4.29 4.37 -12.10
N LYS A 65 -4.26 5.17 -13.17
CA LYS A 65 -3.40 4.94 -14.34
C LYS A 65 -1.96 4.61 -13.90
N ASN A 66 -1.37 3.60 -14.53
CA ASN A 66 -0.02 3.08 -14.29
C ASN A 66 0.21 2.44 -12.90
N SER A 67 -0.83 2.26 -12.08
CA SER A 67 -0.65 1.54 -10.81
C SER A 67 -0.61 0.03 -10.99
N ALA A 68 0.16 -0.65 -10.12
CA ALA A 68 0.12 -2.10 -9.93
C ALA A 68 -0.67 -2.44 -8.66
N TYR A 69 -0.84 -3.72 -8.37
CA TYR A 69 -1.57 -4.20 -7.19
C TYR A 69 -0.65 -4.90 -6.20
N LEU A 70 -0.82 -4.64 -4.91
CA LEU A 70 -0.16 -5.35 -3.81
C LEU A 70 -1.19 -6.16 -3.01
N ASP A 71 -1.04 -7.48 -2.99
CA ASP A 71 -1.88 -8.36 -2.16
C ASP A 71 -1.26 -8.55 -0.78
N LEU A 72 -1.82 -7.88 0.21
CA LEU A 72 -1.30 -7.90 1.58
C LEU A 72 -1.31 -9.32 2.16
N GLN A 73 -2.39 -10.08 2.00
CA GLN A 73 -2.49 -11.41 2.60
C GLN A 73 -1.67 -12.45 1.83
N LYS A 74 -1.75 -12.44 0.51
CA LYS A 74 -1.13 -13.45 -0.33
C LYS A 74 0.39 -13.29 -0.42
N ASP A 75 0.85 -12.05 -0.69
CA ASP A 75 2.23 -11.79 -1.09
C ASP A 75 3.08 -11.22 0.06
N LEU A 76 2.46 -10.55 1.04
CA LEU A 76 3.15 -9.76 2.06
C LEU A 76 2.90 -10.25 3.49
N SER A 77 2.22 -11.38 3.67
CA SER A 77 1.97 -11.98 5.00
C SER A 77 2.58 -13.37 5.12
N ASP A 78 2.88 -13.77 6.35
CA ASP A 78 3.26 -15.15 6.68
C ASP A 78 2.03 -16.05 6.62
N ASN A 79 1.86 -16.76 5.51
CA ASN A 79 0.73 -17.65 5.26
C ASN A 79 0.83 -18.99 6.03
N SER A 80 1.93 -19.26 6.73
CA SER A 80 2.05 -20.39 7.64
C SER A 80 1.45 -20.11 9.02
N SER A 81 1.24 -18.83 9.35
CA SER A 81 0.62 -18.40 10.60
C SER A 81 -0.88 -18.71 10.62
N LYS A 82 -1.39 -19.10 11.80
CA LYS A 82 -2.84 -19.20 12.03
C LYS A 82 -3.56 -17.84 12.07
N PHE A 83 -2.81 -16.77 12.23
CA PHE A 83 -3.34 -15.41 12.26
C PHE A 83 -3.20 -14.75 10.88
N ARG A 84 -4.23 -14.01 10.46
CA ARG A 84 -4.19 -13.19 9.24
C ARG A 84 -3.23 -12.03 9.41
N PHE A 85 -2.63 -11.57 8.30
CA PHE A 85 -1.74 -10.41 8.23
C PHE A 85 -0.50 -10.50 9.14
N THR A 86 -0.10 -11.71 9.53
CA THR A 86 1.14 -11.90 10.28
C THR A 86 2.33 -11.43 9.46
N LEU A 87 3.18 -10.62 10.08
CA LEU A 87 4.38 -10.10 9.42
C LEU A 87 5.37 -11.24 9.18
N PRO A 88 5.87 -11.45 7.94
CA PRO A 88 6.98 -12.37 7.68
C PRO A 88 8.26 -11.89 8.35
N ASP A 89 9.29 -12.73 8.38
CA ASP A 89 10.63 -12.23 8.70
C ASP A 89 11.04 -11.11 7.72
N TYR A 90 11.88 -10.19 8.18
CA TYR A 90 12.18 -8.97 7.43
C TYR A 90 12.90 -9.21 6.10
N HIS A 91 13.72 -10.26 6.00
CA HIS A 91 14.41 -10.60 4.74
C HIS A 91 13.42 -11.17 3.71
N THR A 92 12.51 -12.03 4.15
CA THR A 92 11.42 -12.55 3.30
C THR A 92 10.51 -11.42 2.86
N LEU A 93 10.12 -10.53 3.76
CA LEU A 93 9.28 -9.37 3.45
C LEU A 93 9.95 -8.45 2.40
N ALA A 94 11.23 -8.12 2.60
CA ALA A 94 11.99 -7.29 1.67
C ALA A 94 12.12 -7.96 0.28
N LYS A 95 12.38 -9.26 0.25
CA LYS A 95 12.42 -10.05 -0.99
C LYS A 95 11.07 -10.02 -1.72
N ASN A 96 9.97 -10.13 -1.00
CA ASN A 96 8.64 -10.09 -1.58
C ASN A 96 8.35 -8.71 -2.18
N PHE A 97 8.63 -7.62 -1.46
CA PHE A 97 8.52 -6.27 -1.99
C PHE A 97 9.39 -6.05 -3.23
N SER A 98 10.66 -6.49 -3.17
CA SER A 98 11.58 -6.43 -4.31
C SER A 98 11.01 -7.13 -5.55
N ASN A 99 10.47 -8.33 -5.39
CA ASN A 99 9.86 -9.10 -6.49
C ASN A 99 8.60 -8.42 -7.07
N LEU A 100 7.88 -7.64 -6.27
CA LEU A 100 6.71 -6.86 -6.68
C LEU A 100 7.10 -5.50 -7.28
N GLY A 101 8.39 -5.21 -7.36
CA GLY A 101 8.89 -4.01 -7.99
C GLY A 101 9.10 -2.82 -7.06
N VAL A 102 9.04 -3.01 -5.76
CA VAL A 102 9.45 -1.97 -4.80
C VAL A 102 10.98 -1.95 -4.72
N GLY A 103 11.60 -0.80 -4.90
CA GLY A 103 13.06 -0.68 -4.86
C GLY A 103 13.56 0.75 -4.68
N ASP A 104 14.84 0.86 -4.33
CA ASP A 104 15.48 2.12 -3.89
C ASP A 104 15.52 3.21 -4.96
N ASP A 105 15.44 2.82 -6.24
CA ASP A 105 15.49 3.76 -7.38
C ASP A 105 14.16 4.48 -7.65
N PHE A 106 13.09 4.14 -6.91
CA PHE A 106 11.74 4.61 -7.16
C PHE A 106 11.13 5.32 -5.96
N HIS A 107 10.28 6.31 -6.24
CA HIS A 107 9.33 6.83 -5.27
C HIS A 107 8.06 5.97 -5.30
N ILE A 108 7.72 5.38 -4.16
CA ILE A 108 6.57 4.49 -4.04
C ILE A 108 5.37 5.26 -3.51
N VAL A 109 4.27 5.25 -4.27
CA VAL A 109 2.99 5.84 -3.85
C VAL A 109 1.99 4.73 -3.56
N LEU A 110 1.43 4.74 -2.37
CA LEU A 110 0.47 3.74 -1.90
C LEU A 110 -0.92 4.35 -1.78
N TYR A 111 -1.94 3.66 -2.26
CA TYR A 111 -3.32 4.06 -2.07
C TYR A 111 -4.25 2.88 -1.81
N SER A 112 -5.46 3.15 -1.38
CA SER A 112 -6.55 2.17 -1.29
C SER A 112 -7.91 2.81 -1.65
N ARG A 113 -8.95 1.95 -1.84
CA ARG A 113 -10.22 2.39 -2.43
C ARG A 113 -11.12 3.16 -1.50
N ASN A 114 -11.26 2.68 -0.26
CA ASN A 114 -12.31 3.15 0.67
C ASN A 114 -11.75 3.79 1.94
N GLY A 115 -10.46 4.08 2.00
CA GLY A 115 -9.82 4.63 3.18
C GLY A 115 -8.32 4.36 3.15
N LEU A 116 -7.61 4.75 4.19
CA LEU A 116 -6.14 4.72 4.21
C LEU A 116 -5.54 3.50 4.91
N GLN A 117 -6.35 2.69 5.60
CA GLN A 117 -5.85 1.64 6.51
C GLN A 117 -4.92 0.62 5.82
N TRP A 118 -5.19 0.25 4.57
CA TRP A 118 -4.39 -0.73 3.87
C TRP A 118 -3.10 -0.13 3.30
N ALA A 119 -3.19 1.07 2.75
CA ALA A 119 -2.03 1.83 2.31
C ALA A 119 -1.09 2.14 3.48
N THR A 120 -1.63 2.57 4.63
CA THR A 120 -0.84 2.82 5.84
C THR A 120 -0.21 1.55 6.41
N ARG A 121 -0.87 0.40 6.31
CA ARG A 121 -0.29 -0.90 6.71
C ARG A 121 0.93 -1.24 5.87
N ILE A 122 0.84 -1.13 4.55
CA ILE A 122 1.97 -1.39 3.63
C ILE A 122 3.08 -0.35 3.83
N TRP A 123 2.71 0.93 3.98
CA TRP A 123 3.64 2.00 4.29
C TRP A 123 4.47 1.68 5.53
N TRP A 124 3.81 1.27 6.60
CA TRP A 124 4.48 0.91 7.85
C TRP A 124 5.43 -0.28 7.70
N MET A 125 5.05 -1.30 6.92
CA MET A 125 5.90 -2.47 6.64
C MET A 125 7.19 -2.05 5.92
N LEU A 126 7.10 -1.16 4.92
CA LEU A 126 8.26 -0.61 4.22
C LEU A 126 9.11 0.29 5.12
N TYR A 127 8.45 1.11 5.94
CA TYR A 127 9.15 2.01 6.86
C TYR A 127 9.97 1.25 7.92
N VAL A 128 9.48 0.11 8.42
CA VAL A 128 10.21 -0.78 9.34
C VAL A 128 11.45 -1.36 8.66
N LEU A 129 11.39 -1.68 7.38
CA LEU A 129 12.54 -2.14 6.60
C LEU A 129 13.58 -1.04 6.33
N GLY A 130 13.31 0.21 6.71
CA GLY A 130 14.18 1.37 6.50
C GLY A 130 13.94 2.10 5.18
N PHE A 131 12.96 1.66 4.38
CA PHE A 131 12.62 2.33 3.13
C PHE A 131 11.92 3.67 3.39
N LYS A 132 12.41 4.75 2.76
CA LYS A 132 11.95 6.12 3.07
C LYS A 132 11.34 6.85 1.87
N ASN A 133 11.68 6.44 0.65
CA ASN A 133 11.20 7.10 -0.57
C ASN A 133 9.79 6.63 -0.94
N LEU A 134 8.85 6.85 0.00
CA LEU A 134 7.45 6.41 -0.12
C LEU A 134 6.49 7.43 0.46
N SER A 135 5.30 7.46 -0.10
CA SER A 135 4.20 8.29 0.37
C SER A 135 2.86 7.55 0.27
N ILE A 136 1.89 8.08 0.97
CA ILE A 136 0.48 7.66 0.88
C ILE A 136 -0.27 8.77 0.14
N LEU A 137 -1.14 8.38 -0.78
CA LEU A 137 -2.03 9.32 -1.47
C LEU A 137 -2.97 9.97 -0.46
N ASP A 138 -3.06 11.30 -0.45
CA ASP A 138 -3.95 12.06 0.43
C ASP A 138 -5.41 11.94 -0.03
N GLY A 139 -5.95 10.77 0.12
CA GLY A 139 -7.30 10.40 -0.27
C GLY A 139 -7.40 8.99 -0.80
N SER A 140 -8.62 8.62 -1.19
CA SER A 140 -8.96 7.29 -1.68
C SER A 140 -9.09 7.25 -3.21
N PHE A 141 -9.05 6.03 -3.78
CA PHE A 141 -9.37 5.84 -5.21
C PHE A 141 -10.78 6.33 -5.55
N ASN A 142 -11.74 6.20 -4.65
CA ASN A 142 -13.09 6.69 -4.89
C ASN A 142 -13.13 8.22 -5.02
N GLU A 143 -12.32 8.92 -4.25
CA GLU A 143 -12.17 10.38 -4.37
C GLU A 143 -11.40 10.77 -5.63
N TRP A 144 -10.36 10.03 -6.00
CA TRP A 144 -9.65 10.17 -7.27
C TRP A 144 -10.61 10.14 -8.46
N LYS A 145 -11.51 9.13 -8.50
CA LYS A 145 -12.55 9.02 -9.54
C LYS A 145 -13.55 10.17 -9.53
N LYS A 146 -13.99 10.61 -8.34
CA LYS A 146 -14.92 11.76 -8.22
C LYS A 146 -14.33 13.04 -8.77
N ASN A 147 -13.01 13.19 -8.71
CA ASN A 147 -12.30 14.32 -9.30
C ASN A 147 -11.99 14.14 -10.81
N ASN A 148 -12.53 13.08 -11.44
CA ASN A 148 -12.32 12.74 -12.86
C ASN A 148 -10.85 12.62 -13.26
N LEU A 149 -10.00 12.16 -12.33
CA LEU A 149 -8.58 11.95 -12.58
C LEU A 149 -8.34 10.61 -13.32
N PRO A 150 -7.19 10.47 -14.03
CA PRO A 150 -6.94 9.34 -14.95
C PRO A 150 -7.02 7.96 -14.28
N THR A 151 -7.81 7.07 -14.88
CA THR A 151 -7.95 5.68 -14.49
C THR A 151 -7.77 4.77 -15.68
N GLU A 152 -7.44 3.50 -15.43
CA GLU A 152 -7.37 2.46 -16.44
C GLU A 152 -7.79 1.09 -15.89
N SER A 153 -7.88 0.08 -16.77
CA SER A 153 -8.15 -1.32 -16.42
C SER A 153 -7.04 -2.28 -16.89
N LYS A 154 -5.97 -1.73 -17.48
CA LYS A 154 -4.82 -2.53 -17.90
C LYS A 154 -4.05 -3.00 -16.68
N ILE A 155 -3.89 -4.30 -16.50
CA ILE A 155 -3.08 -4.86 -15.40
C ILE A 155 -1.62 -4.48 -15.63
N ASN A 156 -1.04 -3.79 -14.65
CA ASN A 156 0.37 -3.42 -14.63
C ASN A 156 1.14 -4.31 -13.66
N ILE A 157 2.35 -4.66 -14.04
CA ILE A 157 3.30 -5.40 -13.22
C ILE A 157 4.64 -4.69 -13.35
N PHE A 158 5.22 -4.30 -12.23
CA PHE A 158 6.56 -3.74 -12.23
C PHE A 158 7.61 -4.87 -12.23
N GLU A 159 8.70 -4.64 -12.93
CA GLU A 159 9.83 -5.53 -12.87
C GLU A 159 10.47 -5.51 -11.47
N LYS A 160 11.04 -6.66 -11.10
CA LYS A 160 11.82 -6.81 -9.87
C LYS A 160 12.84 -5.69 -9.73
N SER A 161 12.96 -5.14 -8.53
CA SER A 161 13.88 -4.06 -8.21
C SER A 161 14.73 -4.39 -6.98
N GLU A 162 15.87 -3.71 -6.83
CA GLU A 162 16.71 -3.86 -5.64
C GLU A 162 16.13 -3.04 -4.49
N LEU A 163 15.92 -3.70 -3.35
CA LEU A 163 15.48 -3.08 -2.10
C LEU A 163 16.51 -3.39 -1.01
N LYS A 164 17.27 -2.37 -0.60
CA LYS A 164 18.20 -2.46 0.53
C LYS A 164 17.42 -2.23 1.83
N ILE A 165 17.69 -3.05 2.81
CA ILE A 165 17.02 -2.95 4.11
C ILE A 165 17.97 -2.39 5.17
N GLU A 166 17.44 -1.45 5.96
CA GLU A 166 18.05 -0.94 7.18
C GLU A 166 17.01 -1.00 8.30
N ILE A 167 16.90 -2.16 8.93
CA ILE A 167 15.79 -2.49 9.81
C ILE A 167 15.78 -1.57 11.04
N ASN A 168 14.65 -0.91 11.28
CA ASN A 168 14.42 -0.14 12.48
C ASN A 168 13.76 -1.00 13.58
N ASN A 169 14.58 -1.68 14.36
CA ASN A 169 14.13 -2.58 15.45
C ASN A 169 13.38 -1.86 16.60
N LYS A 170 13.32 -0.54 16.60
CA LYS A 170 12.63 0.22 17.66
C LYS A 170 11.14 0.45 17.36
N ILE A 171 10.72 0.26 16.12
CA ILE A 171 9.35 0.56 15.65
C ILE A 171 8.42 -0.62 15.87
N PHE A 172 8.92 -1.84 15.69
CA PHE A 172 8.14 -3.05 15.91
C PHE A 172 8.42 -3.63 17.28
N VAL A 173 7.36 -3.89 18.04
CA VAL A 173 7.40 -4.57 19.34
C VAL A 173 6.48 -5.77 19.31
N ASP A 174 6.95 -6.89 19.82
CA ASP A 174 6.12 -8.05 20.07
C ASP A 174 5.55 -8.02 21.50
N LYS A 175 4.71 -8.98 21.82
CA LYS A 175 4.05 -9.08 23.14
C LYS A 175 5.01 -9.31 24.31
N ASN A 176 6.30 -9.58 24.07
CA ASN A 176 7.30 -9.91 25.08
C ASN A 176 8.21 -8.70 25.41
N ARG A 177 7.94 -7.54 24.84
CA ARG A 177 8.63 -6.28 25.10
C ARG A 177 7.81 -5.32 25.92
#